data_52de2fbb747ebd8a810b93df2b13fbc0
#
_entry.id   52de2fbb747ebd8a810b93df2b13fbc0
#
_cell.length_a   1.000
_cell.length_b   1.000
_cell.length_c   1.000
_cell.angle_alpha   90.00
_cell.angle_beta   90.00
_cell.angle_gamma   90.00
#
_symmetry.space_group_name_H-M   'P 1'
#
loop_
_entity.id
_entity.type
_entity.pdbx_description
1 polymer ?
#
loop_
_entity_poly.entity_id
_entity_poly.type
_entity_poly.pdbx_seq_one_letter_code
_entity_poly.pdbx_strand_id
1 'polypeptide(L)'
;MSTTQFTSESRSQYRAKGYSATSAISPLAQTVISRREPGDHDVQIEILFCGICHSDLHQVRNEWSVMPTVYPCIPGHEIVGRVTKVGTAVTKFKPGDLAAVGCLVDSDGSCPDCQTGLEQFCSHLTLTYNSPDPYLGGVTYGGYSDSIVVKDHFVLHIPPNLNLAGVAPLLCAGITTYSPLRHWGVTTGKKVGVVGLGGLGHMAVKFAHALGAYVVVFTTSQNKKDDAVRLGADEIVVSRDADQMKKHACSFDFILDTVSAEHDINAYIQLLRRDGNITLVGAPDKPHAVSAFGLLFQRRSISGSIIGGLAETQEMLDFCGKHNITADVEVIPIQKVNEAYDRMLKSDVKYR
;
A
#
# COMPACT_ATOMS: atom_id res chain seq x y z
N MET A 1 9.77 -36.33 15.76
CA MET A 1 8.50 -35.59 15.48
C MET A 1 7.96 -35.19 16.86
N SER A 2 8.21 -33.94 17.25
CA SER A 2 7.69 -33.42 18.53
C SER A 2 6.56 -32.45 18.17
N THR A 3 5.34 -32.88 18.39
CA THR A 3 4.13 -32.05 18.26
C THR A 3 4.07 -31.16 19.50
N THR A 4 4.53 -29.91 19.33
CA THR A 4 4.29 -28.88 20.35
C THR A 4 2.80 -28.52 20.27
N GLN A 5 2.02 -29.06 21.22
CA GLN A 5 0.65 -28.61 21.45
C GLN A 5 0.70 -27.17 21.96
N PHE A 6 0.29 -26.23 21.14
CA PHE A 6 -0.05 -24.88 21.60
C PHE A 6 -1.32 -24.98 22.43
N THR A 7 -1.20 -24.92 23.74
CA THR A 7 -2.34 -24.70 24.64
C THR A 7 -2.84 -23.28 24.40
N SER A 8 -4.00 -23.15 23.77
CA SER A 8 -4.70 -21.88 23.66
C SER A 8 -5.18 -21.47 25.04
N GLU A 9 -4.39 -20.71 25.79
CA GLU A 9 -4.95 -19.87 26.85
C GLU A 9 -5.98 -18.96 26.18
N SER A 10 -7.23 -19.04 26.61
CA SER A 10 -8.30 -18.17 26.08
C SER A 10 -7.97 -16.74 26.47
N ARG A 11 -7.32 -16.00 25.58
CA ARG A 11 -7.06 -14.57 25.78
C ARG A 11 -8.38 -13.85 25.97
N SER A 12 -8.43 -12.98 26.96
CA SER A 12 -9.61 -12.13 27.16
C SER A 12 -9.85 -11.27 25.89
N GLN A 13 -11.12 -11.02 25.60
CA GLN A 13 -11.56 -10.36 24.39
C GLN A 13 -12.49 -9.19 24.74
N TYR A 14 -12.48 -8.17 23.90
CA TYR A 14 -13.45 -7.08 23.96
C TYR A 14 -14.19 -6.92 22.63
N ARG A 15 -15.31 -6.22 22.64
CA ARG A 15 -16.13 -5.99 21.45
C ARG A 15 -15.76 -4.68 20.80
N ALA A 16 -15.56 -4.72 19.48
CA ALA A 16 -15.32 -3.57 18.61
C ALA A 16 -16.41 -3.48 17.53
N LYS A 17 -16.75 -2.26 17.13
CA LYS A 17 -17.66 -2.02 16.00
C LYS A 17 -16.85 -2.06 14.69
N GLY A 18 -17.47 -2.54 13.61
CA GLY A 18 -16.84 -2.57 12.30
C GLY A 18 -17.85 -2.59 11.17
N TYR A 19 -17.32 -2.65 9.96
CA TYR A 19 -18.10 -2.82 8.72
C TYR A 19 -17.58 -4.05 7.99
N SER A 20 -18.46 -5.01 7.72
CA SER A 20 -18.12 -6.29 7.08
C SER A 20 -18.97 -6.57 5.86
N ALA A 21 -18.37 -7.28 4.91
CA ALA A 21 -19.10 -8.00 3.88
C ALA A 21 -19.31 -9.45 4.34
N THR A 22 -20.49 -10.00 4.08
CA THR A 22 -20.86 -11.41 4.42
C THR A 22 -20.77 -12.35 3.21
N SER A 23 -20.54 -11.80 2.03
CA SER A 23 -20.30 -12.53 0.77
C SER A 23 -19.67 -11.60 -0.27
N ALA A 24 -19.20 -12.14 -1.39
CA ALA A 24 -18.61 -11.39 -2.50
C ALA A 24 -19.53 -10.33 -3.14
N ILE A 25 -20.83 -10.46 -2.96
CA ILE A 25 -21.85 -9.58 -3.53
C ILE A 25 -22.61 -8.77 -2.49
N SER A 26 -22.34 -8.97 -1.20
CA SER A 26 -23.00 -8.19 -0.14
C SER A 26 -22.34 -6.83 0.02
N PRO A 27 -23.11 -5.76 0.29
CA PRO A 27 -22.52 -4.49 0.70
C PRO A 27 -21.82 -4.64 2.06
N LEU A 28 -20.88 -3.75 2.32
CA LEU A 28 -20.33 -3.57 3.67
C LEU A 28 -21.42 -3.01 4.59
N ALA A 29 -21.64 -3.67 5.72
CA ALA A 29 -22.64 -3.30 6.70
C ALA A 29 -22.06 -3.30 8.12
N GLN A 30 -22.65 -2.52 9.00
CA GLN A 30 -22.22 -2.44 10.40
C GLN A 30 -22.31 -3.81 11.08
N THR A 31 -21.26 -4.14 11.82
CA THR A 31 -21.13 -5.39 12.56
C THR A 31 -20.43 -5.16 13.90
N VAL A 32 -20.40 -6.19 14.73
CA VAL A 32 -19.62 -6.21 15.97
C VAL A 32 -18.69 -7.40 15.92
N ILE A 33 -17.42 -7.16 16.18
CA ILE A 33 -16.34 -8.17 16.17
C ILE A 33 -15.70 -8.31 17.54
N SER A 34 -15.00 -9.42 17.75
CA SER A 34 -14.13 -9.60 18.90
C SER A 34 -12.70 -9.18 18.54
N ARG A 35 -12.06 -8.45 19.45
CA ARG A 35 -10.63 -8.15 19.45
C ARG A 35 -10.01 -8.75 20.70
N ARG A 36 -8.74 -9.19 20.64
CA ARG A 36 -8.00 -9.59 21.83
C ARG A 36 -7.71 -8.41 22.75
N GLU A 37 -7.69 -8.62 24.06
CA GLU A 37 -7.06 -7.65 24.96
C GLU A 37 -5.56 -7.60 24.69
N PRO A 38 -4.89 -6.44 24.87
CA PRO A 38 -3.46 -6.32 24.67
C PRO A 38 -2.64 -7.26 25.55
N GLY A 39 -1.75 -8.06 24.97
CA GLY A 39 -0.68 -8.75 25.66
C GLY A 39 0.52 -7.85 25.91
N ASP A 40 1.61 -8.41 26.47
CA ASP A 40 2.78 -7.64 26.92
C ASP A 40 3.44 -6.78 25.82
N HIS A 41 3.46 -7.25 24.58
CA HIS A 41 4.03 -6.56 23.44
C HIS A 41 2.98 -5.93 22.50
N ASP A 42 1.74 -5.81 22.94
CA ASP A 42 0.67 -5.29 22.10
C ASP A 42 0.39 -3.81 22.36
N VAL A 43 -0.05 -3.14 21.31
CA VAL A 43 -0.57 -1.77 21.33
C VAL A 43 -2.02 -1.81 20.88
N GLN A 44 -2.93 -1.27 21.69
CA GLN A 44 -4.33 -1.05 21.33
C GLN A 44 -4.49 0.36 20.79
N ILE A 45 -5.12 0.46 19.63
CA ILE A 45 -5.28 1.70 18.89
C ILE A 45 -6.77 1.95 18.63
N GLU A 46 -7.26 3.11 19.02
CA GLU A 46 -8.53 3.68 18.55
C GLU A 46 -8.29 4.20 17.12
N ILE A 47 -9.07 3.74 16.16
CA ILE A 47 -8.92 4.09 14.76
C ILE A 47 -9.62 5.42 14.48
N LEU A 48 -8.86 6.41 14.01
CA LEU A 48 -9.36 7.73 13.62
C LEU A 48 -9.63 7.82 12.12
N PHE A 49 -8.75 7.24 11.32
CA PHE A 49 -8.86 7.19 9.86
C PHE A 49 -8.40 5.83 9.35
N CYS A 50 -9.05 5.35 8.31
CA CYS A 50 -8.60 4.21 7.53
C CYS A 50 -8.76 4.54 6.04
N GLY A 51 -7.68 4.46 5.27
CA GLY A 51 -7.74 4.69 3.84
C GLY A 51 -8.54 3.60 3.13
N ILE A 52 -9.12 3.97 1.98
CA ILE A 52 -9.83 3.04 1.09
C ILE A 52 -8.93 2.71 -0.10
N CYS A 53 -8.63 1.44 -0.31
CA CYS A 53 -7.78 0.94 -1.38
C CYS A 53 -8.56 0.04 -2.34
N HIS A 54 -8.12 -0.06 -3.60
CA HIS A 54 -8.65 -1.08 -4.53
C HIS A 54 -8.46 -2.50 -3.99
N SER A 55 -7.39 -2.74 -3.22
CA SER A 55 -7.16 -4.03 -2.57
C SER A 55 -8.28 -4.43 -1.61
N ASP A 56 -8.86 -3.46 -0.90
CA ASP A 56 -10.01 -3.71 -0.02
C ASP A 56 -11.24 -4.18 -0.83
N LEU A 57 -11.48 -3.52 -1.97
CA LEU A 57 -12.58 -3.86 -2.87
C LEU A 57 -12.39 -5.24 -3.49
N HIS A 58 -11.20 -5.51 -4.05
CA HIS A 58 -10.87 -6.81 -4.66
C HIS A 58 -11.01 -7.95 -3.64
N GLN A 59 -10.53 -7.74 -2.41
CA GLN A 59 -10.65 -8.73 -1.36
C GLN A 59 -12.11 -8.96 -0.98
N VAL A 60 -12.88 -7.91 -0.71
CA VAL A 60 -14.31 -8.04 -0.36
C VAL A 60 -15.09 -8.77 -1.43
N ARG A 61 -14.77 -8.57 -2.71
CA ARG A 61 -15.42 -9.21 -3.86
C ARG A 61 -14.87 -10.59 -4.22
N ASN A 62 -13.86 -11.06 -3.49
CA ASN A 62 -13.18 -12.34 -3.76
C ASN A 62 -12.63 -12.44 -5.19
N GLU A 63 -12.05 -11.36 -5.68
CA GLU A 63 -11.53 -11.27 -7.06
C GLU A 63 -10.12 -11.85 -7.20
N TRP A 64 -9.42 -12.12 -6.09
CA TRP A 64 -8.07 -12.69 -6.09
C TRP A 64 -8.08 -14.19 -5.84
N SER A 65 -7.84 -14.99 -6.88
CA SER A 65 -7.77 -16.45 -6.78
C SER A 65 -6.63 -16.96 -5.88
N VAL A 66 -5.54 -16.19 -5.76
CA VAL A 66 -4.37 -16.50 -4.92
C VAL A 66 -4.60 -16.22 -3.43
N MET A 67 -5.59 -15.42 -3.09
CA MET A 67 -5.96 -15.06 -1.72
C MET A 67 -7.49 -15.06 -1.56
N PRO A 68 -8.12 -16.25 -1.56
CA PRO A 68 -9.58 -16.36 -1.45
C PRO A 68 -10.08 -15.71 -0.15
N THR A 69 -11.22 -15.06 -0.24
CA THR A 69 -11.80 -14.33 0.89
C THR A 69 -12.55 -15.25 1.84
N VAL A 70 -12.24 -15.12 3.13
CA VAL A 70 -13.00 -15.72 4.21
C VAL A 70 -14.04 -14.70 4.74
N TYR A 71 -15.30 -15.08 4.76
CA TYR A 71 -16.37 -14.21 5.24
C TYR A 71 -16.80 -14.59 6.67
N PRO A 72 -17.21 -13.58 7.50
CA PRO A 72 -17.32 -12.16 7.18
C PRO A 72 -15.93 -11.52 6.98
N CYS A 73 -15.79 -10.66 5.95
CA CYS A 73 -14.56 -9.94 5.66
C CYS A 73 -14.69 -8.50 6.13
N ILE A 74 -13.72 -8.05 6.93
CA ILE A 74 -13.57 -6.66 7.38
C ILE A 74 -12.25 -6.14 6.84
N PRO A 75 -12.27 -5.35 5.77
CA PRO A 75 -11.05 -4.83 5.13
C PRO A 75 -10.46 -3.63 5.87
N GLY A 76 -9.50 -2.95 5.24
CA GLY A 76 -8.81 -1.76 5.75
C GLY A 76 -7.41 -2.07 6.28
N HIS A 77 -6.41 -1.54 5.59
CA HIS A 77 -4.98 -1.77 5.89
C HIS A 77 -4.15 -0.47 5.85
N GLU A 78 -4.82 0.66 5.91
CA GLU A 78 -4.23 2.00 5.89
C GLU A 78 -4.71 2.75 7.14
N ILE A 79 -4.26 2.31 8.32
CA ILE A 79 -4.83 2.70 9.62
C ILE A 79 -4.02 3.79 10.27
N VAL A 80 -4.69 4.86 10.68
CA VAL A 80 -4.16 5.92 11.54
C VAL A 80 -5.06 6.06 12.75
N GLY A 81 -4.47 6.08 13.95
CA GLY A 81 -5.24 6.12 15.17
C GLY A 81 -4.48 6.68 16.36
N ARG A 82 -5.10 6.53 17.53
CA ARG A 82 -4.56 6.94 18.80
C ARG A 82 -4.38 5.72 19.70
N VAL A 83 -3.22 5.60 20.30
CA VAL A 83 -2.92 4.55 21.28
C VAL A 83 -3.80 4.75 22.52
N THR A 84 -4.53 3.72 22.91
CA THR A 84 -5.40 3.71 24.09
C THR A 84 -4.84 2.88 25.23
N LYS A 85 -4.18 1.75 24.91
CA LYS A 85 -3.50 0.88 25.87
C LYS A 85 -2.21 0.35 25.27
N VAL A 86 -1.26 0.02 26.12
CA VAL A 86 -0.01 -0.66 25.75
C VAL A 86 0.26 -1.79 26.72
N GLY A 87 0.88 -2.85 26.21
CA GLY A 87 1.37 -3.97 27.05
C GLY A 87 2.57 -3.57 27.90
N THR A 88 2.85 -4.39 28.90
CA THR A 88 3.88 -4.10 29.95
C THR A 88 5.30 -4.02 29.40
N ALA A 89 5.60 -4.71 28.28
CA ALA A 89 6.90 -4.70 27.62
C ALA A 89 7.03 -3.63 26.52
N VAL A 90 5.95 -2.91 26.18
CA VAL A 90 5.98 -1.87 25.14
C VAL A 90 6.67 -0.61 25.69
N THR A 91 7.76 -0.21 25.03
CA THR A 91 8.51 1.02 25.34
C THR A 91 8.41 2.08 24.25
N LYS A 92 7.99 1.69 23.08
CA LYS A 92 7.95 2.49 21.86
C LYS A 92 6.76 3.49 21.82
N PHE A 93 5.67 3.15 22.51
CA PHE A 93 4.43 3.93 22.55
C PHE A 93 3.87 4.06 23.96
N LYS A 94 3.06 5.09 24.18
CA LYS A 94 2.25 5.29 25.39
C LYS A 94 0.83 5.72 25.00
N PRO A 95 -0.17 5.55 25.90
CA PRO A 95 -1.51 6.06 25.68
C PRO A 95 -1.50 7.55 25.32
N GLY A 96 -2.28 7.91 24.29
CA GLY A 96 -2.37 9.24 23.74
C GLY A 96 -1.50 9.49 22.50
N ASP A 97 -0.47 8.68 22.25
CA ASP A 97 0.37 8.82 21.07
C ASP A 97 -0.43 8.52 19.78
N LEU A 98 -0.06 9.20 18.71
CA LEU A 98 -0.57 8.88 17.37
C LEU A 98 0.25 7.72 16.79
N ALA A 99 -0.45 6.80 16.14
CA ALA A 99 0.12 5.57 15.62
C ALA A 99 -0.48 5.19 14.27
N ALA A 100 0.31 4.50 13.48
CA ALA A 100 -0.09 4.00 12.17
C ALA A 100 0.15 2.48 12.06
N VAL A 101 -0.73 1.79 11.34
CA VAL A 101 -0.62 0.37 11.01
C VAL A 101 -0.92 0.19 9.53
N GLY A 102 0.02 -0.43 8.82
CA GLY A 102 -0.09 -0.69 7.38
C GLY A 102 -0.67 -2.07 7.06
N CYS A 103 -0.14 -2.68 6.01
CA CYS A 103 -0.64 -3.95 5.48
C CYS A 103 -0.28 -5.17 6.34
N LEU A 104 0.65 -5.04 7.28
CA LEU A 104 1.25 -6.12 8.06
C LEU A 104 0.96 -5.95 9.54
N VAL A 105 0.60 -7.04 10.24
CA VAL A 105 0.32 -7.04 11.69
C VAL A 105 1.09 -8.10 12.46
N ASP A 106 1.70 -9.08 11.77
CA ASP A 106 2.59 -10.07 12.36
C ASP A 106 3.50 -10.72 11.31
N SER A 107 4.60 -11.33 11.76
CA SER A 107 5.51 -12.19 11.00
C SER A 107 6.23 -13.14 11.97
N ASP A 108 7.07 -14.06 11.45
CA ASP A 108 7.83 -14.94 12.36
C ASP A 108 8.95 -14.24 13.12
N GLY A 109 9.39 -13.05 12.66
CA GLY A 109 10.43 -12.25 13.29
C GLY A 109 11.85 -12.83 13.24
N SER A 110 12.02 -14.06 12.74
CA SER A 110 13.27 -14.82 12.85
C SER A 110 13.89 -15.24 11.51
N CYS A 111 13.12 -15.25 10.43
CA CYS A 111 13.64 -15.59 9.12
C CYS A 111 14.59 -14.50 8.58
N PRO A 112 15.43 -14.81 7.57
CA PRO A 112 16.37 -13.85 6.99
C PRO A 112 15.70 -12.55 6.52
N ASP A 113 14.49 -12.64 5.95
CA ASP A 113 13.75 -11.47 5.50
C ASP A 113 13.33 -10.57 6.67
N CYS A 114 12.76 -11.13 7.74
CA CYS A 114 12.41 -10.38 8.94
C CYS A 114 13.64 -9.73 9.60
N GLN A 115 14.77 -10.45 9.67
CA GLN A 115 16.00 -9.93 10.28
C GLN A 115 16.64 -8.79 9.48
N THR A 116 16.32 -8.67 8.20
CA THR A 116 16.81 -7.60 7.32
C THR A 116 15.78 -6.48 7.09
N GLY A 117 14.64 -6.51 7.79
CA GLY A 117 13.58 -5.50 7.66
C GLY A 117 12.75 -5.63 6.37
N LEU A 118 12.66 -6.85 5.85
CA LEU A 118 11.91 -7.20 4.65
C LEU A 118 10.72 -8.12 5.00
N GLU A 119 10.00 -7.78 6.06
CA GLU A 119 8.90 -8.57 6.60
C GLU A 119 7.82 -8.90 5.56
N GLN A 120 7.66 -8.07 4.53
CA GLN A 120 6.72 -8.30 3.42
C GLN A 120 7.01 -9.57 2.60
N PHE A 121 8.20 -10.14 2.73
CA PHE A 121 8.60 -11.40 2.08
C PHE A 121 8.63 -12.60 3.03
N CYS A 122 8.28 -12.39 4.30
CA CYS A 122 8.22 -13.49 5.29
C CYS A 122 7.17 -14.53 4.89
N SER A 123 7.54 -15.82 4.88
CA SER A 123 6.63 -16.92 4.55
C SER A 123 5.49 -17.12 5.59
N HIS A 124 5.65 -16.55 6.80
CA HIS A 124 4.66 -16.57 7.88
C HIS A 124 4.08 -15.17 8.14
N LEU A 125 4.03 -14.36 7.10
CA LEU A 125 3.46 -13.04 7.15
C LEU A 125 1.97 -13.09 7.52
N THR A 126 1.53 -12.21 8.42
CA THR A 126 0.12 -11.98 8.73
C THR A 126 -0.29 -10.60 8.24
N LEU A 127 -1.21 -10.57 7.29
CA LEU A 127 -1.80 -9.33 6.78
C LEU A 127 -2.81 -8.75 7.77
N THR A 128 -3.08 -7.46 7.65
CA THR A 128 -3.97 -6.72 8.54
C THR A 128 -5.41 -7.23 8.49
N TYR A 129 -5.82 -7.84 7.38
CA TYR A 129 -7.09 -8.56 7.24
C TYR A 129 -6.95 -9.81 6.36
N ASN A 130 -7.91 -10.74 6.49
CA ASN A 130 -8.05 -11.97 5.70
C ASN A 130 -6.84 -12.92 5.76
N SER A 131 -5.96 -12.79 6.73
CA SER A 131 -4.90 -13.78 7.04
C SER A 131 -5.32 -14.64 8.23
N PRO A 132 -4.82 -15.88 8.35
CA PRO A 132 -5.02 -16.68 9.57
C PRO A 132 -4.65 -15.86 10.81
N ASP A 133 -5.57 -15.72 11.77
CA ASP A 133 -5.31 -15.00 13.02
C ASP A 133 -4.62 -15.94 14.02
N PRO A 134 -3.34 -15.69 14.37
CA PRO A 134 -2.60 -16.57 15.28
C PRO A 134 -3.04 -16.46 16.74
N TYR A 135 -3.93 -15.51 17.09
CA TYR A 135 -4.34 -15.21 18.47
C TYR A 135 -5.75 -15.66 18.79
N LEU A 136 -6.70 -15.38 17.91
CA LEU A 136 -8.11 -15.69 18.13
C LEU A 136 -8.62 -16.83 17.24
N GLY A 137 -7.81 -17.29 16.29
CA GLY A 137 -8.25 -18.19 15.24
C GLY A 137 -9.13 -17.50 14.21
N GLY A 138 -9.54 -18.23 13.17
CA GLY A 138 -10.23 -17.63 12.03
C GLY A 138 -9.28 -16.75 11.22
N VAL A 139 -9.71 -15.53 10.89
CA VAL A 139 -8.92 -14.59 10.11
C VAL A 139 -8.83 -13.22 10.78
N THR A 140 -7.76 -12.48 10.44
CA THR A 140 -7.57 -11.10 10.88
C THR A 140 -8.63 -10.18 10.28
N TYR A 141 -9.01 -9.15 11.04
CA TYR A 141 -9.96 -8.12 10.65
C TYR A 141 -9.28 -6.75 10.61
N GLY A 142 -9.52 -6.00 9.54
CA GLY A 142 -8.86 -4.75 9.24
C GLY A 142 -9.41 -3.52 9.95
N GLY A 143 -9.02 -2.37 9.41
CA GLY A 143 -9.26 -1.04 9.96
C GLY A 143 -10.63 -0.45 9.66
N TYR A 144 -11.53 -1.15 8.93
CA TYR A 144 -12.93 -0.72 8.88
C TYR A 144 -13.63 -1.10 10.18
N SER A 145 -13.02 -0.70 11.27
CA SER A 145 -13.46 -0.90 12.64
C SER A 145 -13.04 0.28 13.52
N ASP A 146 -13.56 0.35 14.75
CA ASP A 146 -13.25 1.45 15.67
C ASP A 146 -11.95 1.20 16.45
N SER A 147 -11.43 -0.03 16.48
CA SER A 147 -10.16 -0.31 17.15
C SER A 147 -9.42 -1.53 16.59
N ILE A 148 -8.12 -1.58 16.84
CA ILE A 148 -7.24 -2.71 16.51
C ILE A 148 -6.22 -2.93 17.62
N VAL A 149 -5.75 -4.18 17.77
CA VAL A 149 -4.64 -4.56 18.66
C VAL A 149 -3.55 -5.21 17.83
N VAL A 150 -2.35 -4.66 17.89
CA VAL A 150 -1.21 -5.05 17.05
C VAL A 150 0.06 -5.09 17.90
N LYS A 151 0.99 -6.02 17.60
CA LYS A 151 2.33 -6.00 18.21
C LYS A 151 3.03 -4.65 17.94
N ASP A 152 3.74 -4.12 18.92
CA ASP A 152 4.44 -2.84 18.85
C ASP A 152 5.47 -2.76 17.71
N HIS A 153 6.04 -3.90 17.28
CA HIS A 153 6.92 -3.97 16.11
C HIS A 153 6.24 -3.51 14.82
N PHE A 154 4.94 -3.81 14.66
CA PHE A 154 4.15 -3.48 13.47
C PHE A 154 3.43 -2.13 13.57
N VAL A 155 3.68 -1.36 14.63
CA VAL A 155 3.12 -0.03 14.83
C VAL A 155 4.17 1.03 14.51
N LEU A 156 3.78 2.04 13.73
CA LEU A 156 4.65 3.07 13.18
C LEU A 156 4.35 4.43 13.81
N HIS A 157 5.39 5.26 13.98
CA HIS A 157 5.25 6.63 14.41
C HIS A 157 4.81 7.55 13.27
N ILE A 158 3.96 8.51 13.57
CA ILE A 158 3.50 9.51 12.61
C ILE A 158 4.23 10.83 12.90
N PRO A 159 4.91 11.44 11.91
CA PRO A 159 5.47 12.78 12.07
C PRO A 159 4.38 13.79 12.44
N PRO A 160 4.61 14.65 13.46
CA PRO A 160 3.55 15.46 14.07
C PRO A 160 3.02 16.60 13.16
N ASN A 161 3.76 16.93 12.10
CA ASN A 161 3.38 17.98 11.15
C ASN A 161 2.44 17.48 10.03
N LEU A 162 2.21 16.16 9.92
CA LEU A 162 1.42 15.61 8.83
C LEU A 162 -0.08 15.57 9.16
N ASN A 163 -0.92 15.83 8.16
CA ASN A 163 -2.36 15.65 8.25
C ASN A 163 -2.70 14.16 8.34
N LEU A 164 -3.38 13.73 9.39
CA LEU A 164 -3.63 12.31 9.70
C LEU A 164 -4.43 11.59 8.61
N ALA A 165 -5.43 12.24 8.02
CA ALA A 165 -6.22 11.63 6.94
C ALA A 165 -5.34 11.35 5.71
N GLY A 166 -4.42 12.29 5.38
CA GLY A 166 -3.48 12.13 4.28
C GLY A 166 -2.33 11.16 4.57
N VAL A 167 -2.07 10.82 5.85
CA VAL A 167 -1.10 9.80 6.25
C VAL A 167 -1.62 8.38 5.98
N ALA A 168 -2.90 8.13 6.18
CA ALA A 168 -3.46 6.78 6.06
C ALA A 168 -3.06 6.08 4.74
N PRO A 169 -3.22 6.69 3.54
CA PRO A 169 -2.81 6.03 2.31
C PRO A 169 -1.29 5.86 2.13
N LEU A 170 -0.46 6.56 2.91
CA LEU A 170 1.00 6.35 2.87
C LEU A 170 1.38 4.93 3.27
N LEU A 171 0.58 4.29 4.11
CA LEU A 171 0.83 2.95 4.65
C LEU A 171 0.61 1.82 3.62
N CYS A 172 0.04 2.14 2.47
CA CYS A 172 -0.10 1.23 1.33
C CYS A 172 0.44 1.89 0.05
N ALA A 173 -0.29 2.87 -0.52
CA ALA A 173 0.12 3.54 -1.76
C ALA A 173 1.46 4.27 -1.62
N GLY A 174 1.73 4.87 -0.45
CA GLY A 174 3.00 5.52 -0.16
C GLY A 174 4.16 4.53 -0.22
N ILE A 175 4.17 3.55 0.66
CA ILE A 175 5.28 2.58 0.74
C ILE A 175 5.44 1.77 -0.55
N THR A 176 4.34 1.36 -1.19
CA THR A 176 4.37 0.60 -2.45
C THR A 176 5.09 1.36 -3.57
N THR A 177 5.02 2.69 -3.57
CA THR A 177 5.68 3.51 -4.58
C THR A 177 7.04 4.03 -4.12
N TYR A 178 7.25 4.24 -2.83
CA TYR A 178 8.52 4.67 -2.26
C TYR A 178 9.60 3.59 -2.35
N SER A 179 9.27 2.37 -1.93
CA SER A 179 10.21 1.23 -1.88
C SER A 179 10.93 0.99 -3.21
N PRO A 180 10.27 0.81 -4.36
CA PRO A 180 10.97 0.60 -5.63
C PRO A 180 11.77 1.83 -6.09
N LEU A 181 11.33 3.06 -5.80
CA LEU A 181 12.11 4.27 -6.10
C LEU A 181 13.44 4.26 -5.34
N ARG A 182 13.42 3.87 -4.06
CA ARG A 182 14.62 3.75 -3.23
C ARG A 182 15.50 2.58 -3.67
N HIS A 183 14.91 1.41 -3.88
CA HIS A 183 15.63 0.19 -4.30
C HIS A 183 16.41 0.41 -5.60
N TRP A 184 15.80 1.08 -6.57
CA TRP A 184 16.42 1.35 -7.88
C TRP A 184 17.24 2.65 -7.92
N GLY A 185 17.49 3.26 -6.75
CA GLY A 185 18.39 4.40 -6.59
C GLY A 185 17.93 5.65 -7.34
N VAL A 186 16.62 5.92 -7.30
CA VAL A 186 16.07 7.17 -7.83
C VAL A 186 16.57 8.35 -6.99
N THR A 187 17.18 9.33 -7.67
CA THR A 187 17.78 10.53 -7.06
C THR A 187 17.90 11.63 -8.12
N THR A 188 18.45 12.78 -7.72
CA THR A 188 18.74 13.91 -8.63
C THR A 188 19.50 13.47 -9.88
N GLY A 189 19.03 13.95 -11.04
CA GLY A 189 19.62 13.64 -12.35
C GLY A 189 19.08 12.36 -13.00
N LYS A 190 18.23 11.59 -12.32
CA LYS A 190 17.54 10.44 -12.92
C LYS A 190 16.26 10.91 -13.64
N LYS A 191 15.98 10.28 -14.79
CA LYS A 191 14.70 10.44 -15.48
C LYS A 191 13.78 9.27 -15.15
N VAL A 192 12.66 9.58 -14.54
CA VAL A 192 11.69 8.60 -14.01
C VAL A 192 10.37 8.70 -14.75
N GLY A 193 9.87 7.57 -15.22
CA GLY A 193 8.52 7.44 -15.76
C GLY A 193 7.55 6.91 -14.72
N VAL A 194 6.36 7.51 -14.61
CA VAL A 194 5.24 6.98 -13.81
C VAL A 194 4.10 6.65 -14.76
N VAL A 195 3.76 5.37 -14.87
CA VAL A 195 2.66 4.91 -15.71
C VAL A 195 1.38 4.88 -14.90
N GLY A 196 0.42 5.71 -15.30
CA GLY A 196 -0.84 5.91 -14.60
C GLY A 196 -0.80 7.03 -13.56
N LEU A 197 -1.92 7.74 -13.42
CA LEU A 197 -2.11 8.78 -12.40
C LEU A 197 -3.41 8.50 -11.65
N GLY A 198 -3.33 7.56 -10.75
CA GLY A 198 -4.37 7.14 -9.81
C GLY A 198 -3.84 7.15 -8.37
N GLY A 199 -4.41 6.30 -7.50
CA GLY A 199 -4.04 6.22 -6.09
C GLY A 199 -2.56 5.91 -5.83
N LEU A 200 -1.93 5.02 -6.60
CA LEU A 200 -0.48 4.77 -6.54
C LEU A 200 0.29 5.87 -7.28
N GLY A 201 -0.11 6.18 -8.52
CA GLY A 201 0.66 7.09 -9.39
C GLY A 201 0.84 8.48 -8.81
N HIS A 202 -0.18 9.04 -8.10
CA HIS A 202 -0.03 10.38 -7.49
C HIS A 202 1.05 10.39 -6.40
N MET A 203 1.17 9.30 -5.61
CA MET A 203 2.24 9.17 -4.62
C MET A 203 3.60 8.96 -5.28
N ALA A 204 3.67 8.14 -6.33
CA ALA A 204 4.89 7.94 -7.11
C ALA A 204 5.46 9.25 -7.66
N VAL A 205 4.60 10.12 -8.20
CA VAL A 205 5.01 11.44 -8.70
C VAL A 205 5.56 12.31 -7.57
N LYS A 206 4.84 12.42 -6.44
CA LYS A 206 5.29 13.20 -5.28
C LYS A 206 6.65 12.72 -4.76
N PHE A 207 6.84 11.41 -4.62
CA PHE A 207 8.12 10.87 -4.14
C PHE A 207 9.25 11.04 -5.15
N ALA A 208 9.03 10.71 -6.42
CA ALA A 208 10.08 10.87 -7.45
C ALA A 208 10.54 12.34 -7.55
N HIS A 209 9.60 13.28 -7.50
CA HIS A 209 9.88 14.72 -7.47
C HIS A 209 10.68 15.11 -6.22
N ALA A 210 10.25 14.68 -5.03
CA ALA A 210 10.94 14.98 -3.77
C ALA A 210 12.34 14.36 -3.69
N LEU A 211 12.58 13.25 -4.38
CA LEU A 211 13.91 12.63 -4.54
C LEU A 211 14.79 13.36 -5.57
N GLY A 212 14.26 14.39 -6.24
CA GLY A 212 15.00 15.24 -7.20
C GLY A 212 15.09 14.68 -8.61
N ALA A 213 14.28 13.69 -8.98
CA ALA A 213 14.25 13.13 -10.33
C ALA A 213 13.51 14.06 -11.31
N TYR A 214 13.80 13.92 -12.60
CA TYR A 214 12.96 14.45 -13.67
C TYR A 214 11.80 13.49 -13.91
N VAL A 215 10.58 13.92 -13.63
CA VAL A 215 9.40 13.06 -13.56
C VAL A 215 8.50 13.22 -14.78
N VAL A 216 8.30 12.12 -15.51
CA VAL A 216 7.39 12.07 -16.66
C VAL A 216 6.20 11.15 -16.33
N VAL A 217 4.98 11.67 -16.43
CA VAL A 217 3.75 10.91 -16.22
C VAL A 217 3.20 10.42 -17.54
N PHE A 218 2.95 9.12 -17.65
CA PHE A 218 2.23 8.52 -18.77
C PHE A 218 0.74 8.37 -18.42
N THR A 219 -0.11 8.95 -19.22
CA THR A 219 -1.57 8.88 -19.03
C THR A 219 -2.28 8.63 -20.36
N THR A 220 -3.48 8.08 -20.32
CA THR A 220 -4.31 7.88 -21.52
C THR A 220 -5.05 9.14 -21.98
N SER A 221 -5.04 10.21 -21.18
CA SER A 221 -5.82 11.43 -21.41
C SER A 221 -5.08 12.66 -20.92
N GLN A 222 -5.19 13.76 -21.67
CA GLN A 222 -4.60 15.05 -21.29
C GLN A 222 -5.32 15.76 -20.13
N ASN A 223 -6.51 15.32 -19.74
CA ASN A 223 -7.30 15.94 -18.67
C ASN A 223 -6.60 15.94 -17.29
N LYS A 224 -5.57 15.11 -17.13
CA LYS A 224 -4.80 14.98 -15.90
C LYS A 224 -3.54 15.84 -15.85
N LYS A 225 -3.35 16.72 -16.86
CA LYS A 225 -2.12 17.51 -16.99
C LYS A 225 -1.91 18.44 -15.79
N ASP A 226 -2.91 19.23 -15.45
CA ASP A 226 -2.79 20.22 -14.37
C ASP A 226 -2.57 19.53 -13.01
N ASP A 227 -3.24 18.40 -12.78
CA ASP A 227 -3.03 17.59 -11.59
C ASP A 227 -1.61 17.02 -11.54
N ALA A 228 -1.09 16.46 -12.62
CA ALA A 228 0.26 15.90 -12.64
C ALA A 228 1.33 16.97 -12.37
N VAL A 229 1.22 18.16 -12.96
CA VAL A 229 2.11 19.30 -12.70
C VAL A 229 2.03 19.72 -11.23
N ARG A 230 0.81 19.85 -10.69
CA ARG A 230 0.59 20.18 -9.27
C ARG A 230 1.23 19.16 -8.33
N LEU A 231 1.26 17.90 -8.71
CA LEU A 231 1.87 16.81 -7.93
C LEU A 231 3.40 16.76 -8.03
N GLY A 232 4.00 17.49 -8.99
CA GLY A 232 5.43 17.57 -9.18
C GLY A 232 5.97 16.89 -10.45
N ALA A 233 5.11 16.55 -11.43
CA ALA A 233 5.58 16.07 -12.72
C ALA A 233 6.17 17.22 -13.55
N ASP A 234 7.31 16.97 -14.20
CA ASP A 234 7.96 17.88 -15.12
C ASP A 234 7.34 17.79 -16.52
N GLU A 235 6.86 16.60 -16.90
CA GLU A 235 6.30 16.35 -18.23
C GLU A 235 5.16 15.33 -18.19
N ILE A 236 4.26 15.43 -19.17
CA ILE A 236 3.17 14.48 -19.36
C ILE A 236 3.19 13.98 -20.79
N VAL A 237 3.05 12.68 -20.94
CA VAL A 237 2.99 11.96 -22.21
C VAL A 237 1.64 11.25 -22.31
N VAL A 238 0.93 11.48 -23.39
CA VAL A 238 -0.27 10.70 -23.69
C VAL A 238 0.15 9.38 -24.30
N SER A 239 -0.02 8.30 -23.57
CA SER A 239 0.50 6.97 -23.95
C SER A 239 -0.13 6.38 -25.21
N ARG A 240 -1.27 6.89 -25.65
CA ARG A 240 -1.93 6.54 -26.93
C ARG A 240 -1.36 7.29 -28.14
N ASP A 241 -0.55 8.32 -27.92
CA ASP A 241 0.12 9.09 -28.96
C ASP A 241 1.52 8.53 -29.22
N ALA A 242 1.65 7.79 -30.30
CA ALA A 242 2.89 7.12 -30.67
C ALA A 242 4.06 8.10 -30.91
N ASP A 243 3.78 9.31 -31.40
CA ASP A 243 4.82 10.32 -31.64
C ASP A 243 5.34 10.92 -30.33
N GLN A 244 4.46 11.13 -29.35
CA GLN A 244 4.88 11.53 -28.01
C GLN A 244 5.74 10.42 -27.36
N MET A 245 5.29 9.17 -27.40
CA MET A 245 6.04 8.04 -26.85
C MET A 245 7.44 7.90 -27.50
N LYS A 246 7.50 7.99 -28.82
CA LYS A 246 8.75 7.84 -29.59
C LYS A 246 9.81 8.89 -29.22
N LYS A 247 9.42 10.11 -28.86
CA LYS A 247 10.36 11.16 -28.42
C LYS A 247 11.15 10.77 -27.17
N HIS A 248 10.66 9.82 -26.40
CA HIS A 248 11.25 9.36 -25.14
C HIS A 248 12.00 8.03 -25.29
N ALA A 249 12.15 7.49 -26.50
CA ALA A 249 12.85 6.22 -26.70
C ALA A 249 14.25 6.22 -26.06
N CYS A 250 14.60 5.17 -25.36
CA CYS A 250 15.91 4.96 -24.73
C CYS A 250 16.37 6.09 -23.79
N SER A 251 15.46 6.71 -23.05
CA SER A 251 15.79 7.89 -22.23
C SER A 251 15.58 7.73 -20.72
N PHE A 252 14.76 6.76 -20.27
CA PHE A 252 14.43 6.61 -18.85
C PHE A 252 15.43 5.73 -18.11
N ASP A 253 15.82 6.18 -16.92
CA ASP A 253 16.56 5.37 -15.94
C ASP A 253 15.68 4.32 -15.30
N PHE A 254 14.48 4.73 -14.92
CA PHE A 254 13.53 3.95 -14.19
C PHE A 254 12.09 4.26 -14.63
N ILE A 255 11.24 3.26 -14.69
CA ILE A 255 9.80 3.43 -14.91
C ILE A 255 9.05 2.65 -13.82
N LEU A 256 8.11 3.31 -13.15
CA LEU A 256 7.20 2.68 -12.20
C LEU A 256 5.83 2.49 -12.85
N ASP A 257 5.44 1.24 -13.03
CA ASP A 257 4.13 0.91 -13.58
C ASP A 257 3.10 0.67 -12.47
N THR A 258 2.14 1.59 -12.37
CA THR A 258 1.10 1.58 -11.34
C THR A 258 -0.27 1.15 -11.86
N VAL A 259 -0.33 0.63 -13.10
CA VAL A 259 -1.57 0.32 -13.79
C VAL A 259 -1.94 -1.16 -13.59
N SER A 260 -3.14 -1.42 -13.08
CA SER A 260 -3.71 -2.77 -12.95
C SER A 260 -4.59 -3.17 -14.16
N ALA A 261 -4.85 -2.26 -15.10
CA ALA A 261 -5.58 -2.59 -16.33
C ALA A 261 -4.63 -3.19 -17.39
N GLU A 262 -5.18 -3.98 -18.29
CA GLU A 262 -4.43 -4.55 -19.42
C GLU A 262 -3.84 -3.43 -20.31
N HIS A 263 -2.53 -3.49 -20.56
CA HIS A 263 -1.82 -2.55 -21.42
C HIS A 263 -0.53 -3.19 -21.99
N ASP A 264 0.03 -2.60 -23.04
CA ASP A 264 1.28 -3.10 -23.64
C ASP A 264 2.50 -2.57 -22.89
N ILE A 265 3.08 -3.42 -22.05
CA ILE A 265 4.29 -3.11 -21.29
C ILE A 265 5.52 -2.91 -22.20
N ASN A 266 5.55 -3.51 -23.40
CA ASN A 266 6.69 -3.39 -24.31
C ASN A 266 6.86 -1.96 -24.83
N ALA A 267 5.76 -1.20 -24.96
CA ALA A 267 5.82 0.20 -25.30
C ALA A 267 6.65 1.00 -24.30
N TYR A 268 6.57 0.68 -23.01
CA TYR A 268 7.33 1.34 -21.94
C TYR A 268 8.75 0.78 -21.82
N ILE A 269 8.96 -0.53 -22.01
CA ILE A 269 10.29 -1.16 -22.02
C ILE A 269 11.20 -0.47 -23.06
N GLN A 270 10.67 -0.09 -24.23
CA GLN A 270 11.45 0.59 -25.26
C GLN A 270 11.87 2.01 -24.89
N LEU A 271 11.22 2.64 -23.92
CA LEU A 271 11.58 3.96 -23.42
C LEU A 271 12.78 3.91 -22.46
N LEU A 272 13.06 2.76 -21.87
CA LEU A 272 14.21 2.57 -20.98
C LEU A 272 15.53 2.70 -21.75
N ARG A 273 16.48 3.42 -21.19
CA ARG A 273 17.87 3.44 -21.66
C ARG A 273 18.57 2.10 -21.37
N ARG A 274 19.83 1.99 -21.78
CA ARG A 274 20.67 0.86 -21.37
C ARG A 274 20.73 0.77 -19.85
N ASP A 275 20.58 -0.44 -19.32
CA ASP A 275 20.55 -0.77 -17.88
C ASP A 275 19.36 -0.16 -17.12
N GLY A 276 18.36 0.39 -17.83
CA GLY A 276 17.14 0.87 -17.22
C GLY A 276 16.24 -0.26 -16.73
N ASN A 277 15.41 0.04 -15.72
CA ASN A 277 14.45 -0.89 -15.13
C ASN A 277 13.02 -0.36 -15.23
N ILE A 278 12.07 -1.28 -15.45
CA ILE A 278 10.65 -1.05 -15.19
C ILE A 278 10.19 -1.94 -14.06
N THR A 279 9.61 -1.34 -13.02
CA THR A 279 9.05 -2.07 -11.87
C THR A 279 7.54 -2.01 -11.88
N LEU A 280 6.93 -3.19 -11.71
CA LEU A 280 5.48 -3.36 -11.63
C LEU A 280 5.02 -3.30 -10.18
N VAL A 281 4.05 -2.45 -9.88
CA VAL A 281 3.33 -2.38 -8.60
C VAL A 281 1.82 -2.46 -8.81
N GLY A 282 1.34 -2.36 -10.05
CA GLY A 282 -0.01 -2.73 -10.46
C GLY A 282 -0.08 -4.23 -10.80
N ALA A 283 -1.21 -4.86 -10.52
CA ALA A 283 -1.44 -6.29 -10.77
C ALA A 283 -2.63 -6.47 -11.73
N PRO A 284 -2.41 -6.57 -13.04
CA PRO A 284 -3.49 -6.86 -13.99
C PRO A 284 -3.94 -8.33 -13.90
N ASP A 285 -5.19 -8.59 -14.25
CA ASP A 285 -5.77 -9.95 -14.24
C ASP A 285 -5.07 -10.89 -15.23
N LYS A 286 -4.57 -10.33 -16.36
CA LYS A 286 -3.87 -11.11 -17.37
C LYS A 286 -2.36 -10.88 -17.31
N PRO A 287 -1.55 -11.94 -17.47
CA PRO A 287 -0.10 -11.81 -17.53
C PRO A 287 0.36 -10.90 -18.68
N HIS A 288 1.39 -10.09 -18.42
CA HIS A 288 2.04 -9.30 -19.46
C HIS A 288 2.84 -10.19 -20.41
N ALA A 289 2.68 -9.99 -21.72
CA ALA A 289 3.54 -10.58 -22.74
C ALA A 289 4.79 -9.71 -22.93
N VAL A 290 5.96 -10.19 -22.50
CA VAL A 290 7.22 -9.44 -22.57
C VAL A 290 8.07 -9.92 -23.74
N SER A 291 8.51 -8.99 -24.62
CA SER A 291 9.42 -9.26 -25.71
C SER A 291 10.87 -9.40 -25.21
N ALA A 292 11.49 -10.57 -25.37
CA ALA A 292 12.87 -10.79 -24.99
C ALA A 292 13.84 -9.81 -25.69
N PHE A 293 13.65 -9.51 -26.97
CA PHE A 293 14.51 -8.57 -27.71
C PHE A 293 14.41 -7.13 -27.14
N GLY A 294 13.27 -6.73 -26.61
CA GLY A 294 13.11 -5.45 -25.94
C GLY A 294 14.04 -5.29 -24.74
N LEU A 295 14.36 -6.39 -24.05
CA LEU A 295 15.29 -6.43 -22.92
C LEU A 295 16.74 -6.59 -23.36
N LEU A 296 17.02 -7.57 -24.23
CA LEU A 296 18.36 -7.99 -24.59
C LEU A 296 19.23 -6.86 -25.20
N PHE A 297 18.72 -6.09 -26.16
CA PHE A 297 19.51 -5.11 -26.91
C PHE A 297 20.03 -3.95 -26.06
N GLN A 298 19.41 -3.65 -24.93
CA GLN A 298 19.82 -2.55 -24.03
C GLN A 298 20.08 -3.02 -22.60
N ARG A 299 20.17 -4.34 -22.37
CA ARG A 299 20.36 -4.93 -21.03
C ARG A 299 19.34 -4.35 -20.01
N ARG A 300 18.09 -4.21 -20.45
CA ARG A 300 16.99 -3.71 -19.63
C ARG A 300 16.47 -4.79 -18.71
N SER A 301 15.85 -4.40 -17.62
CA SER A 301 15.22 -5.31 -16.66
C SER A 301 13.77 -4.96 -16.40
N ILE A 302 13.01 -5.98 -16.05
CA ILE A 302 11.65 -5.87 -15.51
C ILE A 302 11.64 -6.52 -14.13
N SER A 303 11.00 -5.90 -13.17
CA SER A 303 10.90 -6.38 -11.79
C SER A 303 9.51 -6.14 -11.22
N GLY A 304 9.21 -6.78 -10.11
CA GLY A 304 8.05 -6.51 -9.28
C GLY A 304 8.46 -5.91 -7.94
N SER A 305 7.54 -5.21 -7.29
CA SER A 305 7.67 -4.75 -5.91
C SER A 305 6.32 -4.80 -5.23
N ILE A 306 6.31 -5.13 -3.95
CA ILE A 306 5.10 -5.18 -3.13
C ILE A 306 5.36 -4.48 -1.81
N ILE A 307 4.52 -3.48 -1.47
CA ILE A 307 4.64 -2.70 -0.24
C ILE A 307 6.12 -2.46 0.16
N GLY A 308 6.45 -2.50 1.45
CA GLY A 308 7.80 -2.45 1.99
C GLY A 308 7.81 -3.00 3.41
N GLY A 309 8.99 -3.27 3.97
CA GLY A 309 9.15 -3.68 5.35
C GLY A 309 8.90 -2.54 6.35
N LEU A 310 8.86 -2.87 7.64
CA LEU A 310 8.49 -1.91 8.69
C LEU A 310 9.51 -0.78 8.81
N ALA A 311 10.80 -1.11 8.74
CA ALA A 311 11.87 -0.10 8.83
C ALA A 311 11.80 0.89 7.65
N GLU A 312 11.62 0.38 6.43
CA GLU A 312 11.49 1.22 5.23
C GLU A 312 10.19 2.04 5.25
N THR A 313 9.10 1.48 5.79
CA THR A 313 7.84 2.21 5.94
C THR A 313 7.98 3.35 6.95
N GLN A 314 8.72 3.17 8.06
CA GLN A 314 9.03 4.27 8.97
C GLN A 314 9.94 5.31 8.31
N GLU A 315 10.99 4.90 7.57
CA GLU A 315 11.83 5.82 6.79
C GLU A 315 10.99 6.67 5.82
N MET A 316 10.05 6.03 5.13
CA MET A 316 9.13 6.73 4.21
C MET A 316 8.25 7.75 4.95
N LEU A 317 7.70 7.41 6.13
CA LEU A 317 6.92 8.36 6.93
C LEU A 317 7.78 9.54 7.42
N ASP A 318 9.02 9.29 7.85
CA ASP A 318 9.96 10.33 8.27
C ASP A 318 10.35 11.23 7.09
N PHE A 319 10.57 10.63 5.91
CA PHE A 319 10.77 11.37 4.66
C PHE A 319 9.56 12.26 4.33
N CYS A 320 8.34 11.73 4.47
CA CYS A 320 7.10 12.48 4.30
C CYS A 320 7.02 13.66 5.29
N GLY A 321 7.39 13.46 6.55
CA GLY A 321 7.47 14.52 7.56
C GLY A 321 8.43 15.61 7.17
N LYS A 322 9.63 15.24 6.72
CA LYS A 322 10.67 16.18 6.27
C LYS A 322 10.27 17.02 5.07
N HIS A 323 9.55 16.41 4.12
CA HIS A 323 9.15 17.04 2.85
C HIS A 323 7.71 17.53 2.83
N ASN A 324 6.97 17.38 3.95
CA ASN A 324 5.55 17.71 4.09
C ASN A 324 4.68 17.03 3.00
N ILE A 325 4.90 15.73 2.78
CA ILE A 325 4.19 14.93 1.78
C ILE A 325 3.07 14.14 2.46
N THR A 326 1.85 14.25 1.94
CA THR A 326 0.70 13.39 2.27
C THR A 326 -0.02 12.98 1.01
N ALA A 327 -0.88 11.98 1.09
CA ALA A 327 -1.79 11.67 -0.01
C ALA A 327 -2.86 12.75 -0.17
N ASP A 328 -3.33 12.94 -1.41
CA ASP A 328 -4.53 13.74 -1.68
C ASP A 328 -5.76 12.87 -1.40
N VAL A 329 -6.58 13.28 -0.44
CA VAL A 329 -7.69 12.45 0.08
C VAL A 329 -9.02 13.18 0.09
N GLU A 330 -10.09 12.41 -0.10
CA GLU A 330 -11.48 12.81 0.19
C GLU A 330 -11.92 12.08 1.46
N VAL A 331 -12.20 12.83 2.53
CA VAL A 331 -12.63 12.23 3.81
C VAL A 331 -14.13 12.03 3.82
N ILE A 332 -14.56 10.82 4.11
CA ILE A 332 -15.97 10.44 4.20
C ILE A 332 -16.28 9.71 5.53
N PRO A 333 -17.50 9.74 6.03
CA PRO A 333 -17.91 8.85 7.12
C PRO A 333 -17.99 7.41 6.61
N ILE A 334 -17.64 6.43 7.46
CA ILE A 334 -17.60 5.01 7.08
C ILE A 334 -18.93 4.48 6.52
N GLN A 335 -20.05 5.08 6.90
CA GLN A 335 -21.37 4.75 6.37
C GLN A 335 -21.48 4.91 4.86
N LYS A 336 -20.59 5.71 4.26
CA LYS A 336 -20.53 5.95 2.80
C LYS A 336 -19.53 5.06 2.08
N VAL A 337 -18.96 4.04 2.72
CA VAL A 337 -17.92 3.20 2.14
C VAL A 337 -18.37 2.49 0.86
N ASN A 338 -19.62 2.06 0.76
CA ASN A 338 -20.14 1.43 -0.45
C ASN A 338 -20.25 2.43 -1.63
N GLU A 339 -20.66 3.68 -1.35
CA GLU A 339 -20.65 4.77 -2.33
C GLU A 339 -19.21 5.06 -2.81
N ALA A 340 -18.24 5.05 -1.90
CA ALA A 340 -16.84 5.23 -2.25
C ALA A 340 -16.31 4.11 -3.16
N TYR A 341 -16.69 2.86 -2.92
CA TYR A 341 -16.34 1.73 -3.80
C TYR A 341 -16.91 1.91 -5.21
N ASP A 342 -18.16 2.38 -5.33
CA ASP A 342 -18.78 2.66 -6.63
C ASP A 342 -18.08 3.80 -7.37
N ARG A 343 -17.63 4.83 -6.65
CA ARG A 343 -16.86 5.96 -7.21
C ARG A 343 -15.47 5.53 -7.66
N MET A 344 -14.79 4.68 -6.89
CA MET A 344 -13.48 4.13 -7.25
C MET A 344 -13.53 3.36 -8.56
N LEU A 345 -14.55 2.52 -8.76
CA LEU A 345 -14.75 1.76 -10.01
C LEU A 345 -14.96 2.67 -11.22
N LYS A 346 -15.53 3.85 -11.03
CA LYS A 346 -15.75 4.87 -12.06
C LYS A 346 -14.54 5.79 -12.25
N SER A 347 -13.46 5.57 -11.49
CA SER A 347 -12.30 6.49 -11.45
C SER A 347 -12.68 7.93 -11.08
N ASP A 348 -13.71 8.09 -10.24
CA ASP A 348 -14.27 9.37 -9.77
C ASP A 348 -13.77 9.70 -8.37
N VAL A 349 -12.46 9.55 -8.13
CA VAL A 349 -11.77 9.90 -6.87
C VAL A 349 -10.42 10.53 -7.19
N LYS A 350 -10.08 11.64 -6.53
CA LYS A 350 -8.76 12.31 -6.64
C LYS A 350 -8.13 12.45 -5.25
N TYR A 351 -7.30 11.53 -4.82
CA TYR A 351 -6.87 10.27 -5.44
C TYR A 351 -7.10 9.07 -4.49
N ARG A 352 -7.48 9.34 -3.24
CA ARG A 352 -7.74 8.32 -2.20
C ARG A 352 -8.97 8.67 -1.38
#